data_144aa45d261a92660facd5c6cb2faa4a
#
_entry.id   144aa45d261a92660facd5c6cb2faa4a
#
_cell.length_a   1.000
_cell.length_b   1.000
_cell.length_c   1.000
_cell.angle_alpha   90.00
_cell.angle_beta   90.00
_cell.angle_gamma   90.00
#
_symmetry.space_group_name_H-M   'P 1'
#
loop_
_entity.id
_entity.type
_entity.pdbx_description
1 polymer ?
#
loop_
_entity_poly.entity_id
_entity_poly.type
_entity_poly.pdbx_seq_one_letter_code
_entity_poly.pdbx_strand_id
1 'polypeptide(L)'
;SKPRGGQNYYVDAQNGDDRADGKSEKTAWKSLSRTKEIQLNAGDSLLLRRNSSFNGLLEVSAEGMAGRPVVIGAYGTGRKPCIQAPDSSLYTVLVRNSDYLTLENLEVVNTGKQRMANRTGVKVLCEDYGVSHDIVLRALHIHDVNGSLIKQKGGGSGILIVNRGK
;
A
#
# COMPACT_ATOMS: atom_id res chain seq x y z
N SER A 1 -19.72 -7.55 -24.78
CA SER A 1 -18.64 -8.37 -24.20
C SER A 1 -18.80 -8.38 -22.69
N LYS A 2 -18.74 -9.57 -22.06
CA LYS A 2 -18.70 -9.66 -20.60
C LYS A 2 -17.53 -8.81 -20.09
N PRO A 3 -17.73 -7.96 -19.04
CA PRO A 3 -16.61 -7.29 -18.39
C PRO A 3 -15.60 -8.37 -17.97
N ARG A 4 -14.34 -8.21 -18.34
CA ARG A 4 -13.29 -9.10 -17.82
C ARG A 4 -13.33 -9.02 -16.31
N GLY A 5 -13.43 -10.17 -15.66
CA GLY A 5 -13.20 -10.25 -14.22
C GLY A 5 -11.85 -9.64 -13.88
N GLY A 6 -11.73 -9.00 -12.73
CA GLY A 6 -10.46 -8.40 -12.29
C GLY A 6 -9.37 -9.46 -12.13
N GLN A 7 -8.10 -9.02 -12.22
CA GLN A 7 -6.93 -9.83 -11.95
C GLN A 7 -6.55 -9.72 -10.48
N ASN A 8 -6.31 -10.86 -9.82
CA ASN A 8 -5.66 -10.89 -8.52
C ASN A 8 -4.15 -11.03 -8.67
N TYR A 9 -3.40 -10.24 -7.90
CA TYR A 9 -1.96 -10.38 -7.74
C TYR A 9 -1.65 -10.75 -6.31
N TYR A 10 -0.61 -11.57 -6.11
CA TYR A 10 -0.28 -12.14 -4.81
C TYR A 10 1.19 -11.88 -4.46
N VAL A 11 1.43 -11.51 -3.21
CA VAL A 11 2.78 -11.32 -2.66
C VAL A 11 2.91 -12.13 -1.37
N ASP A 12 3.94 -12.97 -1.30
CA ASP A 12 4.25 -13.84 -0.18
C ASP A 12 5.73 -13.69 0.20
N ALA A 13 5.98 -13.01 1.30
CA ALA A 13 7.35 -12.73 1.75
C ALA A 13 8.16 -13.98 2.11
N GLN A 14 7.48 -15.09 2.40
CA GLN A 14 8.13 -16.35 2.83
C GLN A 14 8.42 -17.28 1.66
N ASN A 15 7.40 -17.51 0.81
CA ASN A 15 7.45 -18.56 -0.22
C ASN A 15 7.37 -18.00 -1.64
N GLY A 16 7.26 -16.69 -1.81
CA GLY A 16 7.16 -16.06 -3.13
C GLY A 16 8.46 -16.11 -3.93
N ASP A 17 8.34 -15.87 -5.22
CA ASP A 17 9.45 -15.78 -6.18
C ASP A 17 9.22 -14.58 -7.11
N ASP A 18 10.12 -13.61 -7.09
CA ASP A 18 10.01 -12.42 -7.92
C ASP A 18 10.15 -12.65 -9.42
N ARG A 19 10.57 -13.86 -9.82
CA ARG A 19 10.58 -14.31 -11.22
C ARG A 19 9.23 -14.86 -11.69
N ALA A 20 8.31 -15.14 -10.76
CA ALA A 20 6.98 -15.62 -11.06
C ALA A 20 6.07 -14.49 -11.60
N ASP A 21 4.87 -14.83 -12.05
CA ASP A 21 3.94 -13.84 -12.62
C ASP A 21 3.04 -13.13 -11.58
N GLY A 22 3.04 -13.58 -10.32
CA GLY A 22 2.24 -13.01 -9.25
C GLY A 22 0.73 -13.23 -9.36
N LYS A 23 0.24 -14.00 -10.32
CA LYS A 23 -1.19 -14.11 -10.66
C LYS A 23 -1.95 -15.20 -9.93
N SER A 24 -1.27 -15.98 -9.09
CA SER A 24 -1.88 -16.98 -8.22
C SER A 24 -1.12 -17.09 -6.91
N GLU A 25 -1.71 -17.71 -5.91
CA GLU A 25 -1.02 -17.95 -4.64
C GLU A 25 0.25 -18.79 -4.81
N LYS A 26 0.26 -19.73 -5.76
CA LYS A 26 1.42 -20.58 -6.04
C LYS A 26 2.53 -19.86 -6.80
N THR A 27 2.19 -18.80 -7.53
CA THR A 27 3.12 -18.00 -8.31
C THR A 27 3.29 -16.60 -7.74
N ALA A 28 3.05 -16.45 -6.44
CA ALA A 28 3.18 -15.18 -5.75
C ALA A 28 4.58 -14.59 -5.87
N TRP A 29 4.67 -13.27 -5.94
CA TRP A 29 5.92 -12.55 -5.80
C TRP A 29 6.42 -12.59 -4.37
N LYS A 30 7.71 -12.41 -4.18
CA LYS A 30 8.31 -12.38 -2.84
C LYS A 30 8.39 -10.96 -2.27
N SER A 31 8.71 -9.98 -3.09
CA SER A 31 8.92 -8.61 -2.64
C SER A 31 7.87 -7.64 -3.16
N LEU A 32 7.72 -6.51 -2.47
CA LEU A 32 6.82 -5.44 -2.87
C LEU A 32 7.32 -4.66 -4.10
N SER A 33 8.58 -4.81 -4.48
CA SER A 33 9.15 -4.11 -5.62
C SER A 33 8.45 -4.45 -6.94
N ARG A 34 7.92 -5.67 -7.06
CA ARG A 34 7.18 -6.11 -8.26
C ARG A 34 5.84 -5.36 -8.42
N THR A 35 5.27 -4.85 -7.34
CA THR A 35 3.98 -4.17 -7.38
C THR A 35 4.01 -2.85 -8.15
N LYS A 36 5.18 -2.23 -8.29
CA LYS A 36 5.37 -0.99 -9.08
C LYS A 36 5.27 -1.23 -10.58
N GLU A 37 5.43 -2.45 -11.03
CA GLU A 37 5.49 -2.81 -12.45
C GLU A 37 4.12 -3.12 -13.05
N ILE A 38 3.07 -3.16 -12.22
CA ILE A 38 1.72 -3.48 -12.65
C ILE A 38 0.82 -2.26 -12.66
N GLN A 39 -0.09 -2.22 -13.63
CA GLN A 39 -1.21 -1.31 -13.64
C GLN A 39 -2.42 -2.00 -13.01
N LEU A 40 -2.96 -1.41 -11.95
CA LEU A 40 -4.16 -1.90 -11.29
C LEU A 40 -5.40 -1.19 -11.85
N ASN A 41 -6.28 -1.96 -12.43
CA ASN A 41 -7.50 -1.49 -13.08
C ASN A 41 -8.75 -1.96 -12.31
N ALA A 42 -9.92 -1.44 -12.71
CA ALA A 42 -11.18 -1.75 -12.06
C ALA A 42 -11.40 -3.25 -11.84
N GLY A 43 -11.64 -3.64 -10.59
CA GLY A 43 -11.84 -5.02 -10.17
C GLY A 43 -10.58 -5.82 -9.88
N ASP A 44 -9.40 -5.25 -10.10
CA ASP A 44 -8.13 -5.90 -9.74
C ASP A 44 -7.90 -5.89 -8.23
N SER A 45 -7.13 -6.85 -7.75
CA SER A 45 -6.69 -6.90 -6.35
C SER A 45 -5.20 -7.17 -6.26
N LEU A 46 -4.56 -6.55 -5.27
CA LEU A 46 -3.20 -6.85 -4.85
C LEU A 46 -3.28 -7.35 -3.40
N LEU A 47 -2.90 -8.60 -3.18
CA LEU A 47 -3.11 -9.30 -1.93
C LEU A 47 -1.78 -9.76 -1.33
N LEU A 48 -1.54 -9.35 -0.09
CA LEU A 48 -0.36 -9.72 0.69
C LEU A 48 -0.72 -10.87 1.63
N ARG A 49 0.17 -11.86 1.73
CA ARG A 49 -0.09 -13.02 2.59
C ARG A 49 -0.10 -12.64 4.06
N ARG A 50 -1.12 -13.08 4.79
CA ARG A 50 -1.17 -13.00 6.25
C ARG A 50 -0.03 -13.79 6.89
N ASN A 51 0.36 -13.44 8.11
CA ASN A 51 1.54 -13.97 8.81
C ASN A 51 2.87 -13.70 8.11
N SER A 52 2.92 -12.73 7.21
CA SER A 52 4.13 -12.28 6.52
C SER A 52 4.56 -10.90 6.98
N SER A 53 5.86 -10.66 6.95
CA SER A 53 6.46 -9.35 7.16
C SER A 53 7.27 -8.96 5.93
N PHE A 54 7.02 -7.76 5.43
CA PHE A 54 7.66 -7.19 4.26
C PHE A 54 8.55 -6.03 4.66
N ASN A 55 9.79 -6.02 4.22
CA ASN A 55 10.69 -4.88 4.33
C ASN A 55 10.74 -4.16 2.99
N GLY A 56 10.15 -2.98 2.90
CA GLY A 56 10.09 -2.24 1.66
C GLY A 56 8.95 -1.23 1.64
N LEU A 57 8.77 -0.58 0.50
CA LEU A 57 7.70 0.37 0.24
C LEU A 57 6.59 -0.29 -0.57
N LEU A 58 5.36 0.05 -0.25
CA LEU A 58 4.22 -0.22 -1.11
C LEU A 58 3.79 1.07 -1.78
N GLU A 59 4.07 1.21 -3.05
CA GLU A 59 3.60 2.32 -3.88
C GLU A 59 2.61 1.83 -4.91
N VAL A 60 1.44 2.44 -4.95
CA VAL A 60 0.36 2.04 -5.85
C VAL A 60 -0.30 3.24 -6.50
N SER A 61 -0.66 3.07 -7.75
CA SER A 61 -1.61 3.90 -8.48
C SER A 61 -2.68 2.98 -9.05
N ALA A 62 -3.95 3.33 -8.85
CA ALA A 62 -5.04 2.45 -9.21
C ALA A 62 -6.16 3.22 -9.93
N GLU A 63 -6.68 2.63 -10.99
CA GLU A 63 -7.79 3.15 -11.77
C GLU A 63 -9.02 2.26 -11.58
N GLY A 64 -9.61 2.33 -10.38
CA GLY A 64 -10.87 1.67 -10.08
C GLY A 64 -12.07 2.40 -10.69
N MET A 65 -13.23 1.79 -10.57
CA MET A 65 -14.51 2.35 -10.98
C MET A 65 -15.56 2.15 -9.90
N ALA A 66 -16.60 2.95 -9.91
CA ALA A 66 -17.75 2.77 -9.03
C ALA A 66 -18.29 1.34 -9.15
N GLY A 67 -18.50 0.66 -8.02
CA GLY A 67 -18.92 -0.75 -7.98
C GLY A 67 -17.84 -1.77 -8.36
N ARG A 68 -16.68 -1.33 -8.82
CA ARG A 68 -15.54 -2.19 -9.16
C ARG A 68 -14.22 -1.57 -8.67
N PRO A 69 -14.04 -1.39 -7.37
CA PRO A 69 -12.82 -0.80 -6.83
C PRO A 69 -11.60 -1.71 -7.07
N VAL A 70 -10.43 -1.09 -7.04
CA VAL A 70 -9.19 -1.83 -6.83
C VAL A 70 -9.07 -2.11 -5.33
N VAL A 71 -8.75 -3.34 -4.96
CA VAL A 71 -8.56 -3.73 -3.56
C VAL A 71 -7.09 -4.08 -3.32
N ILE A 72 -6.50 -3.44 -2.33
CA ILE A 72 -5.19 -3.80 -1.80
C ILE A 72 -5.41 -4.30 -0.38
N GLY A 73 -5.11 -5.55 -0.14
CA GLY A 73 -5.44 -6.19 1.13
C GLY A 73 -4.61 -7.43 1.42
N ALA A 74 -5.24 -8.40 2.08
CA ALA A 74 -4.56 -9.59 2.56
C ALA A 74 -5.28 -10.86 2.12
N TYR A 75 -4.54 -11.96 2.04
CA TYR A 75 -5.08 -13.29 1.83
C TYR A 75 -4.49 -14.30 2.81
N GLY A 76 -5.11 -15.48 2.87
CA GLY A 76 -4.73 -16.51 3.82
C GLY A 76 -5.33 -16.28 5.21
N THR A 77 -4.72 -16.88 6.21
CA THR A 77 -5.19 -16.85 7.60
C THR A 77 -4.09 -16.35 8.54
N GLY A 78 -4.50 -15.80 9.68
CA GLY A 78 -3.61 -15.32 10.70
C GLY A 78 -3.56 -13.81 10.82
N ARG A 79 -2.47 -13.29 11.38
CA ARG A 79 -2.29 -11.86 11.60
C ARG A 79 -2.19 -11.10 10.28
N LYS A 80 -2.52 -9.82 10.33
CA LYS A 80 -2.35 -8.92 9.18
C LYS A 80 -0.91 -8.95 8.66
N PRO A 81 -0.70 -8.91 7.34
CA PRO A 81 0.65 -8.72 6.81
C PRO A 81 1.20 -7.37 7.26
N CYS A 82 2.45 -7.38 7.72
CA CYS A 82 3.12 -6.20 8.23
C CYS A 82 4.08 -5.64 7.19
N ILE A 83 4.00 -4.34 6.94
CA ILE A 83 4.93 -3.64 6.05
C ILE A 83 5.77 -2.68 6.88
N GLN A 84 7.08 -2.87 6.84
CA GLN A 84 8.08 -1.99 7.46
C GLN A 84 8.86 -1.27 6.38
N ALA A 85 8.79 0.05 6.38
CA ALA A 85 9.55 0.86 5.45
C ALA A 85 11.07 0.79 5.70
N PRO A 86 11.91 1.05 4.69
CA PRO A 86 13.34 1.31 4.89
C PRO A 86 13.56 2.50 5.83
N ASP A 87 14.73 2.52 6.50
CA ASP A 87 15.05 3.49 7.55
C ASP A 87 14.91 4.96 7.14
N SER A 88 15.20 5.28 5.89
CA SER A 88 15.16 6.65 5.38
C SER A 88 13.87 7.04 4.65
N SER A 89 12.87 6.17 4.64
CA SER A 89 11.64 6.45 3.92
C SER A 89 10.70 7.35 4.72
N LEU A 90 10.14 8.37 4.05
CA LEU A 90 9.12 9.25 4.63
C LEU A 90 7.74 8.60 4.69
N TYR A 91 7.50 7.50 3.99
CA TYR A 91 6.23 6.76 4.03
C TYR A 91 6.47 5.26 3.87
N THR A 92 5.54 4.46 4.33
CA THR A 92 5.54 3.00 4.14
C THR A 92 4.64 2.61 2.99
N VAL A 93 3.44 3.19 2.92
CA VAL A 93 2.48 3.00 1.84
C VAL A 93 2.19 4.35 1.20
N LEU A 94 2.34 4.43 -0.12
CA LEU A 94 1.96 5.58 -0.92
C LEU A 94 0.86 5.18 -1.91
N VAL A 95 -0.29 5.81 -1.79
CA VAL A 95 -1.38 5.77 -2.75
C VAL A 95 -1.32 7.06 -3.55
N ARG A 96 -0.91 6.98 -4.80
CA ARG A 96 -0.73 8.15 -5.67
C ARG A 96 -1.79 8.19 -6.75
N ASN A 97 -2.45 9.34 -6.92
CA ASN A 97 -3.31 9.63 -8.06
C ASN A 97 -4.23 8.45 -8.42
N SER A 98 -5.08 8.06 -7.48
CA SER A 98 -5.91 6.87 -7.60
C SER A 98 -7.39 7.20 -7.50
N ASP A 99 -8.21 6.37 -8.12
CA ASP A 99 -9.66 6.40 -8.05
C ASP A 99 -10.22 5.06 -7.63
N TYR A 100 -11.24 5.06 -6.77
CA TYR A 100 -11.97 3.87 -6.31
C TYR A 100 -11.02 2.75 -5.86
N LEU A 101 -10.24 3.04 -4.83
CA LEU A 101 -9.27 2.14 -4.22
C LEU A 101 -9.64 1.89 -2.78
N THR A 102 -9.61 0.62 -2.37
CA THR A 102 -9.72 0.20 -0.97
C THR A 102 -8.38 -0.39 -0.52
N LEU A 103 -7.81 0.20 0.53
CA LEU A 103 -6.63 -0.32 1.23
C LEU A 103 -7.09 -0.88 2.58
N GLU A 104 -6.88 -2.18 2.81
CA GLU A 104 -7.45 -2.84 3.98
C GLU A 104 -6.59 -3.96 4.55
N ASN A 105 -6.82 -4.28 5.82
CA ASN A 105 -6.25 -5.45 6.50
C ASN A 105 -4.72 -5.52 6.49
N LEU A 106 -4.05 -4.39 6.65
CA LEU A 106 -2.60 -4.28 6.70
C LEU A 106 -2.13 -3.73 8.04
N GLU A 107 -0.99 -4.19 8.48
CA GLU A 107 -0.19 -3.58 9.54
C GLU A 107 0.93 -2.75 8.90
N VAL A 108 1.06 -1.50 9.30
CA VAL A 108 1.96 -0.52 8.67
C VAL A 108 2.83 0.11 9.74
N VAL A 109 4.14 0.02 9.55
CA VAL A 109 5.15 0.50 10.49
C VAL A 109 6.18 1.35 9.75
N ASN A 110 6.63 2.44 10.36
CA ASN A 110 7.70 3.28 9.84
C ASN A 110 8.60 3.77 10.97
N THR A 111 9.32 2.85 11.58
CA THR A 111 10.14 3.08 12.78
C THR A 111 11.42 3.84 12.45
N GLY A 112 12.22 3.35 11.49
CA GLY A 112 13.55 3.84 11.15
C GLY A 112 14.57 3.62 12.29
N LYS A 113 15.84 3.82 11.98
CA LYS A 113 16.93 3.78 12.98
C LYS A 113 16.95 5.01 13.87
N GLN A 114 16.54 6.15 13.31
CA GLN A 114 16.48 7.44 14.01
C GLN A 114 15.15 8.10 13.70
N ARG A 115 14.71 8.99 14.60
CA ARG A 115 13.55 9.82 14.34
C ARG A 115 13.80 10.75 13.16
N MET A 116 12.78 10.92 12.34
CA MET A 116 12.85 11.76 11.13
C MET A 116 11.59 12.60 11.00
N ALA A 117 11.76 13.89 10.78
CA ALA A 117 10.63 14.80 10.59
C ALA A 117 9.72 14.35 9.43
N ASN A 118 8.42 14.55 9.59
CA ASN A 118 7.38 14.29 8.60
C ASN A 118 7.24 12.81 8.17
N ARG A 119 7.74 11.89 8.98
CA ARG A 119 7.55 10.46 8.71
C ARG A 119 6.08 10.07 8.77
N THR A 120 5.65 9.27 7.82
CA THR A 120 4.25 8.90 7.63
C THR A 120 4.11 7.38 7.45
N GLY A 121 3.03 6.80 7.95
CA GLY A 121 2.67 5.41 7.70
C GLY A 121 2.05 5.26 6.33
N VAL A 122 0.83 5.74 6.14
CA VAL A 122 0.10 5.72 4.87
C VAL A 122 -0.07 7.14 4.35
N LYS A 123 0.43 7.41 3.15
CA LYS A 123 0.24 8.68 2.45
C LYS A 123 -0.67 8.48 1.25
N VAL A 124 -1.74 9.26 1.20
CA VAL A 124 -2.62 9.36 0.05
C VAL A 124 -2.34 10.69 -0.63
N LEU A 125 -1.80 10.65 -1.84
CA LEU A 125 -1.38 11.83 -2.58
C LEU A 125 -2.18 11.96 -3.88
N CYS A 126 -2.86 13.09 -4.02
CA CYS A 126 -3.45 13.56 -5.27
C CYS A 126 -2.67 14.79 -5.74
N GLU A 127 -1.90 14.65 -6.81
CA GLU A 127 -0.99 15.69 -7.28
C GLU A 127 -1.13 15.87 -8.78
N ASP A 128 -1.50 17.08 -9.21
CA ASP A 128 -1.74 17.40 -10.63
C ASP A 128 -2.64 16.38 -11.34
N TYR A 129 -3.67 15.94 -10.65
CA TYR A 129 -4.54 14.83 -11.07
C TYR A 129 -6.02 15.21 -11.11
N GLY A 130 -6.38 16.35 -10.52
CA GLY A 130 -7.77 16.77 -10.37
C GLY A 130 -8.38 16.18 -9.09
N VAL A 131 -9.26 15.22 -9.21
CA VAL A 131 -10.01 14.64 -8.09
C VAL A 131 -9.80 13.14 -8.00
N SER A 132 -9.42 12.66 -6.82
CA SER A 132 -9.47 11.24 -6.46
C SER A 132 -10.83 10.91 -5.86
N HIS A 133 -11.51 9.90 -6.38
CA HIS A 133 -12.82 9.47 -5.91
C HIS A 133 -12.71 8.21 -5.05
N ASP A 134 -13.48 8.17 -3.95
CA ASP A 134 -13.71 6.98 -3.12
C ASP A 134 -12.45 6.19 -2.74
N ILE A 135 -11.52 6.84 -2.08
CA ILE A 135 -10.38 6.19 -1.46
C ILE A 135 -10.80 5.72 -0.07
N VAL A 136 -10.83 4.42 0.14
CA VAL A 136 -11.24 3.79 1.40
C VAL A 136 -10.04 3.18 2.11
N LEU A 137 -9.83 3.58 3.36
CA LEU A 137 -8.82 3.01 4.26
C LEU A 137 -9.56 2.34 5.42
N ARG A 138 -9.43 1.03 5.59
CA ARG A 138 -10.12 0.32 6.67
C ARG A 138 -9.33 -0.84 7.25
N ALA A 139 -9.60 -1.16 8.50
CA ALA A 139 -8.97 -2.26 9.22
C ALA A 139 -7.43 -2.22 9.13
N LEU A 140 -6.85 -1.02 9.18
CA LEU A 140 -5.42 -0.79 9.21
C LEU A 140 -4.94 -0.70 10.67
N HIS A 141 -3.78 -1.31 10.94
CA HIS A 141 -3.06 -1.13 12.18
C HIS A 141 -1.77 -0.38 11.89
N ILE A 142 -1.76 0.92 12.14
CA ILE A 142 -0.63 1.81 11.87
C ILE A 142 -0.01 2.20 13.19
N HIS A 143 1.27 1.91 13.38
CA HIS A 143 1.97 2.20 14.62
C HIS A 143 3.48 2.40 14.42
N ASP A 144 4.16 2.88 15.46
CA ASP A 144 5.59 3.12 15.46
C ASP A 144 6.07 3.97 14.27
N VAL A 145 5.34 5.05 14.01
CA VAL A 145 5.72 6.04 13.01
C VAL A 145 6.53 7.12 13.71
N ASN A 146 7.84 7.03 13.65
CA ASN A 146 8.76 7.83 14.46
C ASN A 146 9.15 9.16 13.78
N GLY A 147 8.28 10.16 13.91
CA GLY A 147 8.56 11.53 13.52
C GLY A 147 9.52 12.25 14.48
N SER A 148 9.80 13.52 14.23
CA SER A 148 10.59 14.36 15.13
C SER A 148 9.82 14.63 16.43
N LEU A 149 10.53 14.65 17.55
CA LEU A 149 10.00 15.13 18.84
C LEU A 149 10.12 16.64 18.98
N ILE A 150 10.77 17.31 18.05
CA ILE A 150 10.93 18.76 18.03
C ILE A 150 9.73 19.36 17.29
N LYS A 151 8.87 20.09 18.03
CA LYS A 151 7.59 20.60 17.52
C LYS A 151 7.69 21.35 16.18
N GLN A 152 8.73 22.15 16.00
CA GLN A 152 8.92 22.97 14.80
C GLN A 152 9.46 22.18 13.58
N LYS A 153 9.88 20.94 13.75
CA LYS A 153 10.48 20.13 12.69
C LYS A 153 9.50 19.14 12.02
N GLY A 154 8.29 19.01 12.55
CA GLY A 154 7.28 18.10 12.05
C GLY A 154 7.32 16.72 12.72
N GLY A 155 6.17 16.31 13.24
CA GLY A 155 5.97 15.01 13.88
C GLY A 155 5.76 13.88 12.88
N GLY A 156 5.44 12.69 13.41
CA GLY A 156 4.97 11.56 12.62
C GLY A 156 3.45 11.60 12.42
N SER A 157 3.00 11.04 11.32
CA SER A 157 1.58 10.88 11.00
C SER A 157 1.27 9.44 10.64
N GLY A 158 0.25 8.85 11.24
CA GLY A 158 -0.23 7.53 10.84
C GLY A 158 -0.74 7.56 9.39
N ILE A 159 -1.65 8.48 9.11
CA ILE A 159 -2.24 8.70 7.79
C ILE A 159 -2.09 10.18 7.44
N LEU A 160 -1.65 10.46 6.22
CA LEU A 160 -1.56 11.80 5.66
C LEU A 160 -2.23 11.83 4.30
N ILE A 161 -3.21 12.69 4.14
CA ILE A 161 -3.89 12.92 2.87
C ILE A 161 -3.49 14.29 2.34
N VAL A 162 -2.98 14.31 1.12
CA VAL A 162 -2.48 15.53 0.48
C VAL A 162 -3.10 15.69 -0.89
N ASN A 163 -3.66 16.85 -1.13
CA ASN A 163 -4.05 17.27 -2.48
C ASN A 163 -3.28 18.54 -2.83
N ARG A 164 -2.60 18.56 -3.95
CA ARG A 164 -1.84 19.71 -4.44
C ARG A 164 -1.77 19.75 -5.95
N GLY A 165 -1.59 20.95 -6.48
CA GLY A 165 -1.63 21.20 -7.92
C GLY A 165 -3.08 21.38 -8.41
N LYS A 166 -3.29 21.15 -9.70
CA LYS A 166 -4.60 21.30 -10.37
C LYS A 166 -5.19 19.97 -10.76
#